data_3c53f69d0dadb7dd56a257c89cf4cddf
#
_entry.id   3c53f69d0dadb7dd56a257c89cf4cddf
#
_cell.length_a   1.000
_cell.length_b   1.000
_cell.length_c   1.000
_cell.angle_alpha   90.00
_cell.angle_beta   90.00
_cell.angle_gamma   90.00
#
_symmetry.space_group_name_H-M   'P 1'
#
loop_
_entity.id
_entity.type
_entity.pdbx_description
1 polymer ?
#
loop_
_entity_poly.entity_id
_entity_poly.type
_entity_poly.pdbx_seq_one_letter_code
_entity_poly.pdbx_strand_id
1 'polypeptide(L)'
;TDVHTEILHRGLTEDTVRYISQRKEEPEWMLDFRLRAYRHWLKMTMPRWAHLDILEIDYQNISYYADPTAKKKGPKSLDEIDPQIMKTFDKLGIPLEERLALSGGVAVDAVMDSVSVKTTFKETLAEKGIIFCSMGEAVKDHPELVRRYLGSVVSYRDNFFAALNSAVFSDGSFVYIPKGVRCPMELSTYFRINAAGTGQFERTLIVADDDSYVSYLEGCTAPMRDENQLHAAIVEIVLLDRAEVKYSTVQNWYPGDENGRGGVYNFVTKRGLLRGVNSKLSWTQVETGSAITW
;
A
#
# COMPACT_ATOMS: atom_id res chain seq x y z
N THR A 1 -6.00 5.80 -19.29
CA THR A 1 -4.62 6.28 -19.52
C THR A 1 -3.83 5.15 -20.15
N ASP A 2 -3.31 5.35 -21.37
CA ASP A 2 -2.54 4.34 -22.12
C ASP A 2 -1.08 4.30 -21.60
N VAL A 3 -0.91 3.83 -20.37
CA VAL A 3 0.41 3.52 -19.82
C VAL A 3 0.71 2.06 -20.13
N HIS A 4 1.81 1.78 -20.79
CA HIS A 4 2.23 0.41 -21.06
C HIS A 4 2.68 -0.22 -19.74
N THR A 5 1.96 -1.24 -19.31
CA THR A 5 2.22 -1.99 -18.07
C THR A 5 2.59 -3.44 -18.40
N GLU A 6 3.70 -3.93 -17.86
CA GLU A 6 4.01 -5.37 -17.90
C GLU A 6 3.17 -6.06 -16.81
N ILE A 7 2.31 -6.99 -17.22
CA ILE A 7 1.41 -7.71 -16.34
C ILE A 7 1.86 -9.17 -16.25
N LEU A 8 2.01 -9.66 -15.01
CA LEU A 8 2.28 -11.07 -14.76
C LEU A 8 1.10 -11.93 -15.19
N HIS A 9 1.35 -13.13 -15.67
CA HIS A 9 0.30 -14.12 -15.98
C HIS A 9 -0.65 -14.28 -14.77
N ARG A 10 -1.94 -14.49 -15.08
CA ARG A 10 -2.96 -14.74 -14.06
C ARG A 10 -2.67 -16.03 -13.30
N GLY A 11 -3.04 -16.07 -12.04
CA GLY A 11 -2.95 -17.21 -11.16
C GLY A 11 -2.03 -17.02 -9.98
N LEU A 12 -2.43 -17.62 -8.86
CA LEU A 12 -1.71 -17.57 -7.60
C LEU A 12 -1.10 -18.95 -7.30
N THR A 13 0.20 -19.04 -7.47
CA THR A 13 1.01 -20.22 -7.19
C THR A 13 2.24 -19.84 -6.38
N GLU A 14 3.00 -20.82 -5.92
CA GLU A 14 4.29 -20.55 -5.27
C GLU A 14 5.25 -19.84 -6.22
N ASP A 15 5.22 -20.14 -7.53
CA ASP A 15 6.03 -19.47 -8.54
C ASP A 15 5.64 -17.99 -8.71
N THR A 16 4.34 -17.68 -8.61
CA THR A 16 3.85 -16.29 -8.59
C THR A 16 4.49 -15.51 -7.42
N VAL A 17 4.50 -16.10 -6.23
CA VAL A 17 5.09 -15.48 -5.03
C VAL A 17 6.60 -15.29 -5.18
N ARG A 18 7.31 -16.29 -5.71
CA ARG A 18 8.75 -16.22 -5.98
C ARG A 18 9.07 -15.17 -7.03
N TYR A 19 8.26 -15.08 -8.09
CA TYR A 19 8.43 -14.06 -9.13
C TYR A 19 8.30 -12.64 -8.56
N ILE A 20 7.28 -12.35 -7.74
CA ILE A 20 7.13 -11.04 -7.09
C ILE A 20 8.37 -10.69 -6.27
N SER A 21 8.83 -11.62 -5.44
CA SER A 21 10.02 -11.41 -4.60
C SER A 21 11.28 -11.17 -5.43
N GLN A 22 11.46 -11.93 -6.52
CA GLN A 22 12.58 -11.76 -7.44
C GLN A 22 12.54 -10.39 -8.15
N ARG A 23 11.37 -9.99 -8.66
CA ARG A 23 11.20 -8.69 -9.35
C ARG A 23 11.47 -7.51 -8.43
N LYS A 24 11.16 -7.66 -7.15
CA LYS A 24 11.43 -6.65 -6.13
C LYS A 24 12.86 -6.77 -5.54
N GLU A 25 13.65 -7.75 -5.99
CA GLU A 25 15.01 -8.01 -5.49
C GLU A 25 15.04 -8.15 -3.96
N GLU A 26 14.07 -8.85 -3.41
CA GLU A 26 13.93 -9.00 -1.98
C GLU A 26 14.96 -9.98 -1.37
N PRO A 27 15.40 -9.73 -0.13
CA PRO A 27 16.26 -10.69 0.57
C PRO A 27 15.50 -11.98 0.92
N GLU A 28 16.23 -13.06 1.14
CA GLU A 28 15.69 -14.41 1.39
C GLU A 28 14.66 -14.45 2.53
N TRP A 29 14.90 -13.69 3.62
CA TRP A 29 13.95 -13.66 4.74
C TRP A 29 12.57 -13.11 4.36
N MET A 30 12.51 -12.20 3.38
CA MET A 30 11.25 -11.63 2.90
C MET A 30 10.51 -12.64 2.01
N LEU A 31 11.23 -13.35 1.15
CA LEU A 31 10.66 -14.47 0.38
C LEU A 31 10.11 -15.55 1.33
N ASP A 32 10.84 -15.91 2.38
CA ASP A 32 10.40 -16.88 3.38
C ASP A 32 9.10 -16.42 4.09
N PHE A 33 9.00 -15.12 4.45
CA PHE A 33 7.78 -14.54 5.00
C PHE A 33 6.59 -14.73 4.05
N ARG A 34 6.76 -14.41 2.76
CA ARG A 34 5.74 -14.55 1.73
C ARG A 34 5.31 -15.99 1.53
N LEU A 35 6.24 -16.90 1.44
CA LEU A 35 5.96 -18.33 1.23
C LEU A 35 5.22 -18.95 2.42
N ARG A 36 5.57 -18.56 3.65
CA ARG A 36 4.81 -18.98 4.83
C ARG A 36 3.38 -18.47 4.81
N ALA A 37 3.18 -17.22 4.41
CA ALA A 37 1.85 -16.62 4.26
C ALA A 37 1.03 -17.35 3.17
N TYR A 38 1.62 -17.60 2.03
CA TYR A 38 0.97 -18.32 0.93
C TYR A 38 0.54 -19.74 1.33
N ARG A 39 1.45 -20.50 1.93
CA ARG A 39 1.16 -21.87 2.41
C ARG A 39 0.12 -21.90 3.52
N HIS A 40 0.01 -20.83 4.30
CA HIS A 40 -1.06 -20.67 5.28
C HIS A 40 -2.39 -20.36 4.59
N TRP A 41 -2.39 -19.42 3.64
CA TRP A 41 -3.56 -19.06 2.87
C TRP A 41 -4.21 -20.25 2.15
N LEU A 42 -3.42 -21.16 1.59
CA LEU A 42 -3.91 -22.39 0.95
C LEU A 42 -4.74 -23.30 1.87
N LYS A 43 -4.58 -23.15 3.18
CA LYS A 43 -5.31 -23.93 4.20
C LYS A 43 -6.55 -23.21 4.74
N MET A 44 -6.74 -21.96 4.31
CA MET A 44 -7.85 -21.14 4.76
C MET A 44 -9.02 -21.21 3.77
N THR A 45 -10.19 -20.92 4.29
CA THR A 45 -11.39 -20.69 3.47
C THR A 45 -11.81 -19.23 3.63
N MET A 46 -12.32 -18.64 2.56
CA MET A 46 -12.88 -17.30 2.63
C MET A 46 -14.01 -17.26 3.66
N PRO A 47 -14.01 -16.33 4.61
CA PRO A 47 -15.04 -16.26 5.65
C PRO A 47 -16.40 -15.94 5.04
N ARG A 48 -17.46 -16.58 5.57
CA ARG A 48 -18.86 -16.43 5.11
C ARG A 48 -19.81 -15.93 6.20
N TRP A 49 -19.26 -15.49 7.34
CA TRP A 49 -20.07 -15.04 8.48
C TRP A 49 -20.59 -13.61 8.33
N ALA A 50 -20.01 -12.82 7.45
CA ALA A 50 -20.46 -11.46 7.21
C ALA A 50 -21.77 -11.47 6.39
N HIS A 51 -22.68 -10.53 6.69
CA HIS A 51 -23.91 -10.29 5.93
C HIS A 51 -23.58 -9.56 4.61
N LEU A 52 -22.80 -10.20 3.76
CA LEU A 52 -22.39 -9.67 2.45
C LEU A 52 -22.69 -10.70 1.39
N ASP A 53 -23.32 -10.24 0.30
CA ASP A 53 -23.51 -11.04 -0.90
C ASP A 53 -22.29 -10.87 -1.80
N ILE A 54 -21.25 -11.67 -1.50
CA ILE A 54 -19.97 -11.62 -2.21
C ILE A 54 -20.02 -12.65 -3.33
N LEU A 55 -19.87 -12.17 -4.57
CA LEU A 55 -19.67 -13.06 -5.72
C LEU A 55 -18.39 -13.88 -5.50
N GLU A 56 -18.41 -15.10 -6.03
CA GLU A 56 -17.24 -15.98 -5.97
C GLU A 56 -16.06 -15.33 -6.69
N ILE A 57 -14.95 -15.15 -5.96
CA ILE A 57 -13.72 -14.58 -6.50
C ILE A 57 -12.86 -15.72 -7.01
N ASP A 58 -12.61 -15.73 -8.31
CA ASP A 58 -11.65 -16.66 -8.92
C ASP A 58 -10.22 -16.13 -8.77
N TYR A 59 -9.54 -16.55 -7.69
CA TYR A 59 -8.16 -16.18 -7.40
C TYR A 59 -7.15 -16.66 -8.44
N GLN A 60 -7.52 -17.60 -9.31
CA GLN A 60 -6.66 -18.07 -10.40
C GLN A 60 -6.83 -17.23 -11.68
N ASN A 61 -7.84 -16.38 -11.74
CA ASN A 61 -8.09 -15.49 -12.86
C ASN A 61 -7.66 -14.03 -12.60
N ILE A 62 -6.84 -13.79 -11.60
CA ILE A 62 -6.30 -12.47 -11.23
C ILE A 62 -4.79 -12.46 -11.49
N SER A 63 -4.25 -11.35 -12.00
CA SER A 63 -2.81 -11.08 -11.98
C SER A 63 -2.43 -10.41 -10.65
N TYR A 64 -1.33 -10.83 -10.08
CA TYR A 64 -0.86 -10.39 -8.76
C TYR A 64 0.30 -9.40 -8.82
N TYR A 65 0.74 -9.04 -10.01
CA TYR A 65 1.81 -8.05 -10.20
C TYR A 65 1.66 -7.34 -11.53
N ALA A 66 1.78 -6.04 -11.51
CA ALA A 66 1.77 -5.19 -12.69
C ALA A 66 2.81 -4.07 -12.53
N ASP A 67 3.71 -3.94 -13.50
CA ASP A 67 4.79 -2.96 -13.49
C ASP A 67 4.63 -1.97 -14.64
N PRO A 68 4.22 -0.73 -14.37
CA PRO A 68 4.10 0.32 -15.39
C PRO A 68 5.46 0.84 -15.88
N THR A 69 6.55 0.50 -15.19
CA THR A 69 7.90 1.01 -15.47
C THR A 69 8.82 -0.01 -16.14
N ALA A 70 8.34 -1.22 -16.45
CA ALA A 70 9.15 -2.36 -16.88
C ALA A 70 10.08 -2.09 -18.09
N LYS A 71 9.80 -1.06 -18.91
CA LYS A 71 10.65 -0.67 -20.06
C LYS A 71 11.68 0.43 -19.72
N LYS A 72 11.62 1.02 -18.53
CA LYS A 72 12.55 2.06 -18.09
C LYS A 72 13.10 1.65 -16.72
N LYS A 73 14.43 1.70 -16.52
CA LYS A 73 15.00 1.68 -15.16
C LYS A 73 14.31 2.79 -14.38
N GLY A 74 13.84 2.49 -13.16
CA GLY A 74 13.06 3.42 -12.34
C GLY A 74 13.63 4.85 -12.37
N PRO A 75 12.78 5.87 -12.48
CA PRO A 75 13.20 7.26 -12.64
C PRO A 75 14.01 7.71 -11.42
N LYS A 76 15.20 8.26 -11.68
CA LYS A 76 16.05 8.85 -10.64
C LYS A 76 15.67 10.32 -10.34
N SER A 77 14.87 10.95 -11.19
CA SER A 77 14.38 12.32 -11.03
C SER A 77 12.96 12.49 -11.59
N LEU A 78 12.30 13.61 -11.25
CA LEU A 78 10.97 13.97 -11.80
C LEU A 78 10.95 14.01 -13.32
N ASP A 79 12.03 14.50 -13.93
CA ASP A 79 12.13 14.69 -15.37
C ASP A 79 12.21 13.37 -16.14
N GLU A 80 12.49 12.27 -15.44
CA GLU A 80 12.57 10.91 -16.00
C GLU A 80 11.23 10.13 -15.90
N ILE A 81 10.23 10.68 -15.18
CA ILE A 81 8.91 10.06 -15.09
C ILE A 81 8.18 10.22 -16.42
N ASP A 82 7.51 9.15 -16.86
CA ASP A 82 6.70 9.19 -18.08
C ASP A 82 5.67 10.35 -18.01
N PRO A 83 5.63 11.26 -18.99
CA PRO A 83 4.70 12.38 -19.00
C PRO A 83 3.22 12.00 -18.88
N GLN A 84 2.84 10.76 -19.25
CA GLN A 84 1.47 10.26 -19.10
C GLN A 84 1.17 9.89 -17.66
N ILE A 85 2.17 9.37 -16.94
CA ILE A 85 2.06 9.10 -15.48
C ILE A 85 1.93 10.45 -14.76
N MET A 86 2.74 11.43 -15.09
CA MET A 86 2.64 12.79 -14.52
C MET A 86 1.27 13.41 -14.78
N LYS A 87 0.76 13.39 -16.01
CA LYS A 87 -0.60 13.86 -16.34
C LYS A 87 -1.70 13.11 -15.56
N THR A 88 -1.48 11.86 -15.23
CA THR A 88 -2.43 11.10 -14.43
C THR A 88 -2.45 11.60 -13.00
N PHE A 89 -1.31 11.89 -12.41
CA PHE A 89 -1.22 12.49 -11.09
C PHE A 89 -1.82 13.89 -11.06
N ASP A 90 -1.60 14.72 -12.08
CA ASP A 90 -2.23 16.05 -12.24
C ASP A 90 -3.76 15.95 -12.26
N LYS A 91 -4.31 15.01 -13.06
CA LYS A 91 -5.77 14.77 -13.13
C LYS A 91 -6.37 14.29 -11.82
N LEU A 92 -5.58 13.64 -10.99
CA LEU A 92 -6.00 13.19 -9.66
C LEU A 92 -5.90 14.29 -8.60
N GLY A 93 -5.42 15.48 -8.99
CA GLY A 93 -5.20 16.56 -8.06
C GLY A 93 -4.07 16.28 -7.07
N ILE A 94 -3.14 15.39 -7.43
CA ILE A 94 -1.96 15.11 -6.63
C ILE A 94 -0.97 16.27 -6.83
N PRO A 95 -0.75 17.10 -5.82
CA PRO A 95 0.04 18.32 -5.98
C PRO A 95 1.53 17.98 -5.97
N LEU A 96 2.11 17.64 -7.13
CA LEU A 96 3.52 17.28 -7.21
C LEU A 96 4.47 18.48 -7.20
N GLU A 97 4.03 19.68 -7.53
CA GLU A 97 4.91 20.85 -7.60
C GLU A 97 4.39 22.12 -6.91
N GLU A 98 3.15 22.55 -7.12
CA GLU A 98 2.71 23.87 -6.66
C GLU A 98 2.27 23.96 -5.21
N ARG A 99 1.69 22.91 -4.60
CA ARG A 99 1.39 22.91 -3.17
C ARG A 99 2.62 22.71 -2.30
N LEU A 100 3.70 22.20 -2.85
CA LEU A 100 4.99 22.05 -2.20
C LEU A 100 5.60 23.39 -1.78
N ALA A 101 5.32 24.45 -2.55
CA ALA A 101 5.84 25.78 -2.30
C ALA A 101 4.95 26.65 -1.41
N LEU A 102 3.64 26.39 -1.33
CA LEU A 102 2.67 27.35 -0.78
C LEU A 102 2.02 26.92 0.54
N SER A 103 2.12 25.65 0.99
CA SER A 103 1.36 25.16 2.15
C SER A 103 2.15 24.49 3.28
N GLY A 104 3.43 24.81 3.43
CA GLY A 104 4.24 24.24 4.51
C GLY A 104 4.70 22.80 4.29
N GLY A 105 4.57 22.30 3.07
CA GLY A 105 5.10 21.04 2.60
C GLY A 105 4.29 19.81 3.02
N VAL A 106 3.88 19.01 2.03
CA VAL A 106 3.39 17.63 2.21
C VAL A 106 4.38 16.71 1.52
N ALA A 107 4.94 15.75 2.24
CA ALA A 107 5.74 14.70 1.60
C ALA A 107 4.78 13.66 1.02
N VAL A 108 4.96 13.34 -0.26
CA VAL A 108 4.08 12.45 -1.02
C VAL A 108 4.86 11.25 -1.54
N ASP A 109 4.34 10.06 -1.34
CA ASP A 109 4.71 8.85 -2.07
C ASP A 109 3.58 8.47 -3.03
N ALA A 110 3.92 8.12 -4.27
CA ALA A 110 2.96 7.78 -5.30
C ALA A 110 3.20 6.36 -5.80
N VAL A 111 2.21 5.51 -5.65
CA VAL A 111 2.23 4.10 -6.07
C VAL A 111 1.23 3.87 -7.19
N MET A 112 1.67 3.32 -8.30
CA MET A 112 0.83 2.91 -9.41
C MET A 112 0.97 1.41 -9.63
N ASP A 113 -0.18 0.71 -9.62
CA ASP A 113 -0.25 -0.75 -9.68
C ASP A 113 0.66 -1.39 -8.60
N SER A 114 1.76 -2.00 -8.97
CA SER A 114 2.63 -2.73 -8.05
C SER A 114 3.96 -2.01 -7.71
N VAL A 115 4.12 -0.76 -8.12
CA VAL A 115 5.42 -0.08 -8.03
C VAL A 115 5.28 1.34 -7.51
N SER A 116 6.11 1.72 -6.51
CA SER A 116 6.31 3.12 -6.16
C SER A 116 7.03 3.85 -7.29
N VAL A 117 6.44 4.93 -7.75
CA VAL A 117 7.00 5.72 -8.86
C VAL A 117 7.74 6.95 -8.38
N LYS A 118 7.46 7.43 -7.16
CA LYS A 118 8.16 8.58 -6.57
C LYS A 118 7.84 8.81 -5.10
N THR A 119 8.86 9.15 -4.31
CA THR A 119 8.74 9.73 -2.97
C THR A 119 9.40 11.11 -2.93
N THR A 120 8.69 12.13 -2.39
CA THR A 120 9.17 13.51 -2.28
C THR A 120 9.72 13.82 -0.89
N PHE A 121 10.54 14.87 -0.75
CA PHE A 121 11.12 15.35 0.53
C PHE A 121 11.91 14.32 1.34
N LYS A 122 12.30 13.22 0.73
CA LYS A 122 12.98 12.13 1.40
C LYS A 122 14.27 12.59 2.12
N GLU A 123 15.06 13.42 1.46
CA GLU A 123 16.31 13.96 2.02
C GLU A 123 16.05 14.90 3.22
N THR A 124 15.08 15.82 3.08
CA THR A 124 14.68 16.73 4.16
C THR A 124 14.15 16.00 5.39
N LEU A 125 13.43 14.91 5.21
CA LEU A 125 12.94 14.06 6.30
C LEU A 125 14.10 13.27 6.92
N ALA A 126 15.03 12.78 6.09
CA ALA A 126 16.18 12.02 6.53
C ALA A 126 17.15 12.84 7.42
N GLU A 127 17.26 14.17 7.21
CA GLU A 127 18.01 15.07 8.09
C GLU A 127 17.51 15.04 9.55
N LYS A 128 16.23 14.69 9.75
CA LYS A 128 15.63 14.49 11.08
C LYS A 128 15.60 13.02 11.51
N GLY A 129 16.22 12.13 10.72
CA GLY A 129 16.18 10.70 10.93
C GLY A 129 14.83 10.04 10.62
N ILE A 130 13.89 10.79 10.02
CA ILE A 130 12.60 10.25 9.58
C ILE A 130 12.80 9.42 8.32
N ILE A 131 12.24 8.22 8.32
CA ILE A 131 12.20 7.36 7.13
C ILE A 131 10.80 7.46 6.55
N PHE A 132 10.70 7.85 5.29
CA PHE A 132 9.49 7.79 4.49
C PHE A 132 9.86 7.32 3.09
N CYS A 133 9.51 6.08 2.78
CA CYS A 133 9.86 5.44 1.51
C CYS A 133 8.86 4.33 1.18
N SER A 134 9.01 3.74 0.00
CA SER A 134 8.24 2.56 -0.35
C SER A 134 8.60 1.36 0.54
N MET A 135 7.67 0.42 0.71
CA MET A 135 7.93 -0.81 1.45
C MET A 135 9.04 -1.64 0.78
N GLY A 136 9.09 -1.65 -0.56
CA GLY A 136 10.13 -2.36 -1.30
C GLY A 136 11.52 -1.79 -1.04
N GLU A 137 11.66 -0.47 -0.90
CA GLU A 137 12.90 0.18 -0.50
C GLU A 137 13.24 -0.13 0.97
N ALA A 138 12.25 -0.02 1.87
CA ALA A 138 12.48 -0.27 3.30
C ALA A 138 12.97 -1.70 3.58
N VAL A 139 12.49 -2.69 2.84
CA VAL A 139 12.94 -4.09 2.95
C VAL A 139 14.45 -4.23 2.67
N LYS A 140 14.98 -3.40 1.76
CA LYS A 140 16.40 -3.42 1.36
C LYS A 140 17.27 -2.55 2.26
N ASP A 141 16.85 -1.31 2.50
CA ASP A 141 17.67 -0.28 3.12
C ASP A 141 17.50 -0.23 4.66
N HIS A 142 16.36 -0.72 5.17
CA HIS A 142 16.02 -0.72 6.61
C HIS A 142 15.55 -2.09 7.11
N PRO A 143 16.22 -3.20 6.76
CA PRO A 143 15.75 -4.56 7.00
C PRO A 143 15.48 -4.87 8.48
N GLU A 144 16.26 -4.30 9.39
CA GLU A 144 16.10 -4.55 10.83
C GLU A 144 14.78 -3.98 11.37
N LEU A 145 14.39 -2.77 10.92
CA LEU A 145 13.12 -2.17 11.31
C LEU A 145 11.95 -2.95 10.70
N VAL A 146 12.04 -3.28 9.41
CA VAL A 146 10.98 -4.04 8.75
C VAL A 146 10.81 -5.42 9.38
N ARG A 147 11.88 -6.17 9.60
CA ARG A 147 11.82 -7.49 10.26
C ARG A 147 11.22 -7.44 11.66
N ARG A 148 11.49 -6.36 12.40
CA ARG A 148 10.98 -6.17 13.76
C ARG A 148 9.48 -5.91 13.80
N TYR A 149 8.94 -5.17 12.84
CA TYR A 149 7.59 -4.65 12.93
C TYR A 149 6.60 -5.22 11.91
N LEU A 150 7.06 -5.66 10.73
CA LEU A 150 6.19 -6.23 9.70
C LEU A 150 5.48 -7.48 10.22
N GLY A 151 4.15 -7.47 10.17
CA GLY A 151 3.31 -8.56 10.66
C GLY A 151 3.19 -8.63 12.18
N SER A 152 3.69 -7.63 12.92
CA SER A 152 3.61 -7.59 14.38
C SER A 152 2.23 -7.17 14.89
N VAL A 153 1.46 -6.44 14.07
CA VAL A 153 0.10 -5.98 14.38
C VAL A 153 -0.94 -6.78 13.60
N VAL A 154 -0.67 -7.00 12.31
CA VAL A 154 -1.52 -7.83 11.42
C VAL A 154 -0.69 -8.99 10.90
N SER A 155 -0.72 -10.08 11.63
CA SER A 155 -0.06 -11.33 11.21
C SER A 155 -0.73 -11.90 9.96
N TYR A 156 0.04 -12.64 9.13
CA TYR A 156 -0.52 -13.44 8.03
C TYR A 156 -1.51 -14.53 8.50
N ARG A 157 -1.58 -14.81 9.81
CA ARG A 157 -2.52 -15.75 10.41
C ARG A 157 -3.82 -15.11 10.85
N ASP A 158 -3.94 -13.80 10.75
CA ASP A 158 -5.07 -13.06 11.27
C ASP A 158 -6.39 -13.39 10.55
N ASN A 159 -6.40 -13.24 9.24
CA ASN A 159 -7.57 -13.54 8.42
C ASN A 159 -7.17 -13.92 6.99
N PHE A 160 -8.13 -14.39 6.20
CA PHE A 160 -7.94 -14.86 4.84
C PHE A 160 -7.25 -13.80 3.93
N PHE A 161 -7.70 -12.56 3.97
CA PHE A 161 -7.15 -11.47 3.15
C PHE A 161 -5.80 -10.96 3.67
N ALA A 162 -5.56 -11.06 4.99
CA ALA A 162 -4.25 -10.76 5.56
C ALA A 162 -3.21 -11.81 5.14
N ALA A 163 -3.57 -13.08 5.05
CA ALA A 163 -2.71 -14.12 4.53
C ALA A 163 -2.40 -13.89 3.04
N LEU A 164 -3.43 -13.60 2.23
CA LEU A 164 -3.29 -13.28 0.82
C LEU A 164 -2.38 -12.07 0.60
N ASN A 165 -2.67 -10.94 1.26
CA ASN A 165 -1.84 -9.75 1.17
C ASN A 165 -0.39 -10.04 1.55
N SER A 166 -0.16 -10.74 2.66
CA SER A 166 1.21 -11.06 3.12
C SER A 166 2.01 -11.89 2.12
N ALA A 167 1.33 -12.71 1.31
CA ALA A 167 1.97 -13.50 0.26
C ALA A 167 2.33 -12.66 -0.98
N VAL A 168 1.47 -11.70 -1.36
CA VAL A 168 1.55 -11.07 -2.70
C VAL A 168 1.63 -9.55 -2.69
N PHE A 169 1.66 -8.89 -1.53
CA PHE A 169 1.76 -7.41 -1.55
C PHE A 169 2.97 -6.95 -2.37
N SER A 170 2.72 -5.98 -3.22
CA SER A 170 3.71 -5.53 -4.19
C SER A 170 4.43 -4.28 -3.75
N ASP A 171 3.71 -3.35 -3.13
CA ASP A 171 4.30 -2.17 -2.52
C ASP A 171 3.41 -1.62 -1.39
N GLY A 172 3.73 -0.46 -0.90
CA GLY A 172 3.09 0.24 0.19
C GLY A 172 4.04 1.26 0.78
N SER A 173 3.66 1.89 1.87
CA SER A 173 4.48 2.89 2.52
C SER A 173 5.14 2.35 3.78
N PHE A 174 6.38 2.72 3.97
CA PHE A 174 7.10 2.56 5.22
C PHE A 174 7.40 3.92 5.84
N VAL A 175 6.98 4.10 7.09
CA VAL A 175 7.21 5.33 7.86
C VAL A 175 7.81 4.96 9.21
N TYR A 176 8.95 5.56 9.54
CA TYR A 176 9.53 5.50 10.86
C TYR A 176 9.83 6.92 11.38
N ILE A 177 9.26 7.26 12.51
CA ILE A 177 9.52 8.53 13.19
C ILE A 177 10.36 8.24 14.43
N PRO A 178 11.60 8.74 14.49
CA PRO A 178 12.49 8.46 15.61
C PRO A 178 12.04 9.15 16.90
N LYS A 179 12.57 8.64 18.00
CA LYS A 179 12.30 9.15 19.35
C LYS A 179 12.48 10.65 19.44
N GLY A 180 11.48 11.33 20.04
CA GLY A 180 11.46 12.77 20.29
C GLY A 180 11.24 13.63 19.04
N VAL A 181 11.04 13.05 17.88
CA VAL A 181 10.89 13.79 16.62
C VAL A 181 9.41 14.03 16.32
N ARG A 182 9.07 15.29 16.07
CA ARG A 182 7.79 15.67 15.49
C ARG A 182 7.97 15.88 13.99
N CYS A 183 7.26 15.10 13.19
CA CYS A 183 7.32 15.23 11.73
C CYS A 183 6.89 16.66 11.33
N PRO A 184 7.73 17.41 10.59
CA PRO A 184 7.49 18.82 10.30
C PRO A 184 6.39 19.05 9.26
N MET A 185 5.98 18.02 8.57
CA MET A 185 4.99 18.09 7.48
C MET A 185 4.06 16.87 7.52
N GLU A 186 2.93 16.97 6.86
CA GLU A 186 2.07 15.82 6.62
C GLU A 186 2.73 14.86 5.61
N LEU A 187 2.66 13.58 5.87
CA LEU A 187 3.05 12.55 4.92
C LEU A 187 1.82 12.05 4.18
N SER A 188 1.94 11.79 2.91
CA SER A 188 0.80 11.31 2.12
C SER A 188 1.24 10.25 1.11
N THR A 189 0.42 9.21 0.95
CA THR A 189 0.62 8.20 -0.09
C THR A 189 -0.62 8.07 -0.95
N TYR A 190 -0.43 8.00 -2.26
CA TYR A 190 -1.48 7.76 -3.22
C TYR A 190 -1.28 6.43 -3.92
N PHE A 191 -2.30 5.59 -3.83
CA PHE A 191 -2.38 4.31 -4.52
C PHE A 191 -3.37 4.39 -5.67
N ARG A 192 -2.95 3.96 -6.84
CA ARG A 192 -3.81 3.90 -8.01
C ARG A 192 -3.72 2.56 -8.70
N ILE A 193 -4.85 1.87 -8.76
CA ILE A 193 -5.01 0.71 -9.64
C ILE A 193 -5.19 1.23 -11.07
N ASN A 194 -4.36 0.77 -12.00
CA ASN A 194 -4.47 1.19 -13.40
C ASN A 194 -4.59 0.01 -14.38
N ALA A 195 -3.93 -1.11 -14.11
CA ALA A 195 -3.97 -2.27 -15.00
C ALA A 195 -5.29 -3.06 -14.88
N ALA A 196 -5.85 -3.50 -16.02
CA ALA A 196 -7.03 -4.34 -16.02
C ALA A 196 -6.70 -5.79 -15.63
N GLY A 197 -7.63 -6.47 -14.98
CA GLY A 197 -7.47 -7.88 -14.58
C GLY A 197 -6.39 -8.13 -13.54
N THR A 198 -5.95 -7.07 -12.83
CA THR A 198 -4.97 -7.13 -11.75
C THR A 198 -5.64 -6.86 -10.41
N GLY A 199 -5.19 -7.57 -9.38
CA GLY A 199 -5.48 -7.21 -7.99
C GLY A 199 -4.49 -6.15 -7.51
N GLN A 200 -4.92 -5.36 -6.50
CA GLN A 200 -4.05 -4.41 -5.81
C GLN A 200 -3.84 -4.88 -4.37
N PHE A 201 -2.59 -5.02 -3.99
CA PHE A 201 -2.19 -5.57 -2.69
C PHE A 201 -1.14 -4.66 -2.06
N GLU A 202 -1.58 -3.76 -1.21
CA GLU A 202 -0.73 -2.76 -0.57
C GLU A 202 -0.47 -3.14 0.88
N ARG A 203 0.71 -2.76 1.39
CA ARG A 203 1.03 -2.93 2.81
C ARG A 203 1.76 -1.72 3.36
N THR A 204 1.07 -0.95 4.17
CA THR A 204 1.61 0.22 4.86
C THR A 204 2.02 -0.14 6.27
N LEU A 205 3.22 0.28 6.68
CA LEU A 205 3.73 0.12 8.04
C LEU A 205 4.22 1.47 8.57
N ILE A 206 3.60 1.94 9.65
CA ILE A 206 3.94 3.19 10.34
C ILE A 206 4.44 2.86 11.74
N VAL A 207 5.63 3.29 12.09
CA VAL A 207 6.22 3.13 13.41
C VAL A 207 6.56 4.50 13.99
N ALA A 208 5.90 4.87 15.08
CA ALA A 208 6.16 6.08 15.83
C ALA A 208 6.85 5.72 17.15
N ASP A 209 8.14 6.10 17.26
CA ASP A 209 8.96 5.84 18.43
C ASP A 209 8.56 6.77 19.60
N ASP A 210 9.17 6.61 20.77
CA ASP A 210 8.84 7.39 21.97
C ASP A 210 8.82 8.90 21.70
N ASP A 211 7.82 9.60 22.25
CA ASP A 211 7.68 11.06 22.17
C ASP A 211 7.62 11.64 20.75
N SER A 212 7.24 10.82 19.75
CA SER A 212 7.20 11.22 18.35
C SER A 212 5.79 11.61 17.89
N TYR A 213 5.73 12.30 16.74
CA TYR A 213 4.46 12.71 16.13
C TYR A 213 4.52 12.63 14.61
N VAL A 214 3.43 12.13 14.00
CA VAL A 214 3.21 12.19 12.57
C VAL A 214 1.73 12.30 12.21
N SER A 215 1.44 13.07 11.16
CA SER A 215 0.17 13.04 10.42
C SER A 215 0.39 12.36 9.07
N TYR A 216 -0.43 11.35 8.77
CA TYR A 216 -0.33 10.56 7.55
C TYR A 216 -1.69 10.44 6.88
N LEU A 217 -1.73 10.73 5.58
CA LEU A 217 -2.91 10.61 4.73
C LEU A 217 -2.68 9.55 3.64
N GLU A 218 -3.60 8.63 3.51
CA GLU A 218 -3.61 7.61 2.45
C GLU A 218 -4.78 7.84 1.49
N GLY A 219 -4.49 7.93 0.21
CA GLY A 219 -5.47 8.05 -0.85
C GLY A 219 -5.45 6.84 -1.78
N CYS A 220 -6.61 6.24 -2.05
CA CYS A 220 -6.72 5.11 -2.97
C CYS A 220 -7.81 5.36 -4.01
N THR A 221 -7.50 5.07 -5.28
CA THR A 221 -8.47 5.20 -6.37
C THR A 221 -8.30 4.08 -7.40
N ALA A 222 -9.41 3.74 -8.07
CA ALA A 222 -9.41 2.85 -9.23
C ALA A 222 -10.25 3.46 -10.37
N PRO A 223 -9.91 3.20 -11.65
CA PRO A 223 -10.74 3.58 -12.77
C PRO A 223 -12.00 2.71 -12.83
N MET A 224 -13.04 3.21 -13.49
CA MET A 224 -14.21 2.41 -13.86
C MET A 224 -13.81 1.36 -14.89
N ARG A 225 -14.20 0.12 -14.66
CA ARG A 225 -13.90 -1.04 -15.51
C ARG A 225 -15.14 -1.94 -15.66
N ASP A 226 -15.12 -2.78 -16.68
CA ASP A 226 -16.16 -3.79 -16.91
C ASP A 226 -15.88 -5.12 -16.17
N GLU A 227 -14.70 -5.24 -15.56
CA GLU A 227 -14.27 -6.39 -14.74
C GLU A 227 -14.17 -5.97 -13.27
N ASN A 228 -14.63 -6.84 -12.37
CA ASN A 228 -14.47 -6.63 -10.94
C ASN A 228 -12.99 -6.64 -10.55
N GLN A 229 -12.60 -5.76 -9.66
CA GLN A 229 -11.23 -5.62 -9.20
C GLN A 229 -11.14 -5.97 -7.72
N LEU A 230 -10.14 -6.78 -7.37
CA LEU A 230 -9.83 -7.12 -5.99
C LEU A 230 -8.78 -6.15 -5.43
N HIS A 231 -9.16 -5.48 -4.35
CA HIS A 231 -8.24 -4.72 -3.52
C HIS A 231 -8.15 -5.37 -2.14
N ALA A 232 -6.96 -5.78 -1.73
CA ALA A 232 -6.73 -6.34 -0.40
C ALA A 232 -5.50 -5.69 0.24
N ALA A 233 -5.72 -4.75 1.13
CA ALA A 233 -4.67 -3.95 1.75
C ALA A 233 -4.52 -4.21 3.26
N ILE A 234 -3.32 -3.94 3.76
CA ILE A 234 -3.02 -3.96 5.19
C ILE A 234 -2.36 -2.65 5.60
N VAL A 235 -2.82 -2.09 6.71
CA VAL A 235 -2.14 -1.00 7.41
C VAL A 235 -1.83 -1.42 8.84
N GLU A 236 -0.56 -1.34 9.21
CA GLU A 236 -0.06 -1.60 10.55
C GLU A 236 0.51 -0.31 11.12
N ILE A 237 0.04 0.12 12.29
CA ILE A 237 0.55 1.30 12.98
C ILE A 237 1.02 0.90 14.38
N VAL A 238 2.27 1.18 14.71
CA VAL A 238 2.86 0.90 16.03
C VAL A 238 3.23 2.21 16.70
N LEU A 239 2.72 2.42 17.90
CA LEU A 239 3.00 3.59 18.71
C LEU A 239 3.69 3.19 20.01
N LEU A 240 4.85 3.77 20.27
CA LEU A 240 5.60 3.60 21.51
C LEU A 240 5.20 4.66 22.55
N ASP A 241 5.99 4.85 23.61
CA ASP A 241 5.62 5.72 24.72
C ASP A 241 5.38 7.17 24.29
N ARG A 242 4.20 7.74 24.61
CA ARG A 242 3.80 9.13 24.32
C ARG A 242 3.84 9.50 22.83
N ALA A 243 3.95 8.50 21.96
CA ALA A 243 3.85 8.71 20.51
C ALA A 243 2.43 9.11 20.12
N GLU A 244 2.32 9.96 19.11
CA GLU A 244 1.03 10.39 18.56
C GLU A 244 1.03 10.22 17.04
N VAL A 245 0.04 9.51 16.53
CA VAL A 245 -0.18 9.33 15.09
C VAL A 245 -1.59 9.80 14.74
N LYS A 246 -1.69 10.66 13.73
CA LYS A 246 -2.95 10.95 13.03
C LYS A 246 -2.93 10.20 11.71
N TYR A 247 -3.77 9.18 11.58
CA TYR A 247 -3.95 8.43 10.35
C TYR A 247 -5.27 8.80 9.71
N SER A 248 -5.22 9.21 8.46
CA SER A 248 -6.40 9.50 7.65
C SER A 248 -6.35 8.69 6.35
N THR A 249 -7.50 8.21 5.89
CA THR A 249 -7.60 7.57 4.58
C THR A 249 -8.85 8.05 3.83
N VAL A 250 -8.67 8.28 2.54
CA VAL A 250 -9.76 8.57 1.60
C VAL A 250 -9.68 7.57 0.46
N GLN A 251 -10.69 6.70 0.38
CA GLN A 251 -10.80 5.69 -0.67
C GLN A 251 -12.01 6.01 -1.54
N ASN A 252 -11.76 6.25 -2.82
CA ASN A 252 -12.80 6.54 -3.80
C ASN A 252 -12.76 5.50 -4.92
N TRP A 253 -13.69 4.57 -4.85
CA TRP A 253 -13.76 3.40 -5.71
C TRP A 253 -14.89 3.53 -6.73
N TYR A 254 -15.09 2.49 -7.53
CA TYR A 254 -16.19 2.32 -8.45
C TYR A 254 -17.10 1.17 -7.98
N PRO A 255 -18.42 1.37 -7.84
CA PRO A 255 -19.31 0.34 -7.31
C PRO A 255 -19.70 -0.73 -8.34
N GLY A 256 -19.42 -0.52 -9.60
CA GLY A 256 -19.92 -1.28 -10.73
C GLY A 256 -21.03 -0.56 -11.51
N ASP A 257 -21.39 -1.12 -12.65
CA ASP A 257 -22.50 -0.65 -13.47
C ASP A 257 -23.87 -1.06 -12.87
N GLU A 258 -24.96 -0.73 -13.55
CA GLU A 258 -26.33 -1.07 -13.15
C GLU A 258 -26.57 -2.59 -13.00
N ASN A 259 -25.72 -3.42 -13.63
CA ASN A 259 -25.74 -4.87 -13.54
C ASN A 259 -24.74 -5.43 -12.52
N GLY A 260 -24.07 -4.57 -11.73
CA GLY A 260 -23.06 -4.96 -10.74
C GLY A 260 -21.72 -5.37 -11.33
N ARG A 261 -21.39 -4.99 -12.58
CA ARG A 261 -20.13 -5.34 -13.22
C ARG A 261 -19.07 -4.27 -12.97
N GLY A 262 -17.83 -4.70 -12.84
CA GLY A 262 -16.67 -3.80 -12.80
C GLY A 262 -16.42 -3.13 -11.45
N GLY A 263 -17.17 -3.46 -10.41
CA GLY A 263 -17.03 -2.88 -9.09
C GLY A 263 -15.78 -3.37 -8.35
N VAL A 264 -15.27 -2.54 -7.44
CA VAL A 264 -14.11 -2.88 -6.59
C VAL A 264 -14.58 -3.65 -5.37
N TYR A 265 -13.96 -4.79 -5.13
CA TYR A 265 -14.04 -5.54 -3.88
C TYR A 265 -12.89 -5.11 -2.97
N ASN A 266 -13.24 -4.35 -1.96
CA ASN A 266 -12.29 -3.69 -1.06
C ASN A 266 -12.23 -4.42 0.28
N PHE A 267 -11.22 -5.26 0.46
CA PHE A 267 -10.96 -5.99 1.70
C PHE A 267 -9.72 -5.43 2.38
N VAL A 268 -9.91 -4.71 3.48
CA VAL A 268 -8.81 -4.03 4.16
C VAL A 268 -8.72 -4.42 5.62
N THR A 269 -7.50 -4.65 6.10
CA THR A 269 -7.21 -4.87 7.51
C THR A 269 -6.28 -3.76 7.99
N LYS A 270 -6.84 -2.80 8.74
CA LYS A 270 -6.10 -1.64 9.24
C LYS A 270 -6.13 -1.69 10.76
N ARG A 271 -4.96 -1.70 11.41
CA ARG A 271 -4.86 -1.77 12.87
C ARG A 271 -3.75 -0.90 13.44
N GLY A 272 -4.04 -0.31 14.60
CA GLY A 272 -3.06 0.39 15.42
C GLY A 272 -2.78 -0.35 16.73
N LEU A 273 -1.51 -0.53 17.05
CA LEU A 273 -1.02 -1.05 18.32
C LEU A 273 -0.48 0.10 19.16
N LEU A 274 -1.26 0.54 20.15
CA LEU A 274 -0.84 1.50 21.15
C LEU A 274 -0.05 0.75 22.23
N ARG A 275 1.21 0.47 21.93
CA ARG A 275 2.10 -0.33 22.76
C ARG A 275 2.65 0.45 23.94
N GLY A 276 2.86 1.76 23.74
CA GLY A 276 3.47 2.64 24.72
C GLY A 276 2.47 3.30 25.68
N VAL A 277 2.97 3.74 26.82
CA VAL A 277 2.21 4.52 27.81
C VAL A 277 1.83 5.88 27.23
N ASN A 278 0.56 6.31 27.41
CA ASN A 278 0.04 7.59 26.92
C ASN A 278 0.20 7.82 25.40
N SER A 279 0.32 6.77 24.62
CA SER A 279 0.29 6.86 23.17
C SER A 279 -1.11 7.21 22.66
N LYS A 280 -1.18 7.92 21.52
CA LYS A 280 -2.44 8.40 20.94
C LYS A 280 -2.51 8.09 19.46
N LEU A 281 -3.60 7.49 19.02
CA LEU A 281 -3.92 7.28 17.62
C LEU A 281 -5.26 7.92 17.28
N SER A 282 -5.24 8.92 16.40
CA SER A 282 -6.43 9.46 15.78
C SER A 282 -6.64 8.78 14.43
N TRP A 283 -7.86 8.32 14.18
CA TRP A 283 -8.21 7.56 12.99
C TRP A 283 -9.39 8.20 12.26
N THR A 284 -9.17 8.60 11.00
CA THR A 284 -10.22 9.09 10.12
C THR A 284 -10.26 8.24 8.86
N GLN A 285 -11.41 7.67 8.54
CA GLN A 285 -11.57 6.81 7.38
C GLN A 285 -12.81 7.23 6.59
N VAL A 286 -12.62 7.56 5.32
CA VAL A 286 -13.67 7.85 4.35
C VAL A 286 -13.53 6.88 3.21
N GLU A 287 -14.52 6.02 3.02
CA GLU A 287 -14.56 5.05 1.95
C GLU A 287 -15.90 5.15 1.21
N THR A 288 -15.84 5.23 -0.11
CA THR A 288 -17.00 5.41 -0.95
C THR A 288 -16.86 4.68 -2.27
N GLY A 289 -17.97 4.29 -2.86
CA GLY A 289 -18.07 3.83 -4.23
C GLY A 289 -17.55 2.42 -4.51
N SER A 290 -17.23 1.59 -3.53
CA SER A 290 -16.92 0.18 -3.77
C SER A 290 -18.18 -0.65 -3.98
N ALA A 291 -18.07 -1.78 -4.70
CA ALA A 291 -19.13 -2.79 -4.72
C ALA A 291 -19.29 -3.41 -3.34
N ILE A 292 -18.16 -3.70 -2.68
CA ILE A 292 -18.10 -4.19 -1.30
C ILE A 292 -16.92 -3.53 -0.61
N THR A 293 -17.13 -3.05 0.63
CA THR A 293 -16.05 -2.72 1.57
C THR A 293 -16.20 -3.59 2.82
N TRP A 294 -15.14 -4.31 3.12
CA TRP A 294 -15.04 -5.14 4.32
C TRP A 294 -13.69 -4.93 5.00
#